data_3c57fff5edef25b332c4a037e201dee6
#
_entry.id   3c57fff5edef25b332c4a037e201dee6
#
_cell.length_a   1.000
_cell.length_b   1.000
_cell.length_c   1.000
_cell.angle_alpha   90.00
_cell.angle_beta   90.00
_cell.angle_gamma   90.00
#
_symmetry.space_group_name_H-M   'P 1'
#
loop_
_entity.id
_entity.type
_entity.pdbx_description
1 polymer ?
#
loop_
_entity_poly.entity_id
_entity_poly.type
_entity_poly.pdbx_seq_one_letter_code
_entity_poly.pdbx_strand_id
1 'polypeptide(L)'
;MVHLPASKAREGFADTINRAAYGKERVVVRRRGKEVAAVVPIEDLRLLEELEDRVDLSDAHAALAETKKKGARSLESILKDLGL
;
A
#
# COMPACT_ATOMS: atom_id res chain seq x y z
N MET A 1 4.30 -9.34 -10.59
CA MET A 1 4.50 -8.36 -9.52
C MET A 1 5.86 -7.70 -9.67
N VAL A 2 5.90 -6.39 -9.68
CA VAL A 2 7.13 -5.62 -9.89
C VAL A 2 7.71 -5.25 -8.52
N HIS A 3 9.02 -5.38 -8.38
CA HIS A 3 9.72 -5.01 -7.16
C HIS A 3 10.68 -3.86 -7.47
N LEU A 4 10.57 -2.76 -6.74
CA LEU A 4 11.42 -1.60 -6.92
C LEU A 4 11.97 -1.13 -5.58
N PRO A 5 13.24 -0.69 -5.54
CA PRO A 5 13.71 0.02 -4.35
C PRO A 5 13.01 1.38 -4.25
N ALA A 6 12.89 1.90 -3.03
CA ALA A 6 12.20 3.16 -2.78
C ALA A 6 12.76 4.32 -3.60
N SER A 7 14.08 4.34 -3.79
CA SER A 7 14.71 5.39 -4.61
C SER A 7 14.23 5.37 -6.07
N LYS A 8 14.05 4.18 -6.62
CA LYS A 8 13.55 4.03 -7.99
C LYS A 8 12.07 4.38 -8.08
N ALA A 9 11.30 3.98 -7.08
CA ALA A 9 9.88 4.35 -7.02
C ALA A 9 9.73 5.87 -6.95
N ARG A 10 10.60 6.54 -6.20
CA ARG A 10 10.60 8.00 -6.10
C ARG A 10 10.95 8.66 -7.43
N GLU A 11 12.01 8.19 -8.10
CA GLU A 11 12.45 8.74 -9.38
C GLU A 11 11.39 8.59 -10.46
N GLY A 12 10.73 7.44 -10.51
CA GLY A 12 9.72 7.15 -11.52
C GLY A 12 8.32 7.07 -10.93
N PHE A 13 7.98 7.98 -10.02
CA PHE A 13 6.71 7.90 -9.31
C PHE A 13 5.51 7.92 -10.26
N ALA A 14 5.51 8.83 -11.24
CA ALA A 14 4.43 8.91 -12.22
C ALA A 14 4.31 7.61 -13.02
N ASP A 15 5.43 7.03 -13.42
CA ASP A 15 5.45 5.76 -14.12
C ASP A 15 4.93 4.62 -13.24
N THR A 16 5.31 4.62 -11.98
CA THR A 16 4.82 3.64 -11.01
C THR A 16 3.31 3.71 -10.86
N ILE A 17 2.77 4.92 -10.73
CA ILE A 17 1.33 5.14 -10.65
C ILE A 17 0.64 4.65 -11.93
N ASN A 18 1.20 4.98 -13.09
CA ASN A 18 0.62 4.56 -14.37
C ASN A 18 0.61 3.04 -14.52
N ARG A 19 1.66 2.38 -14.10
CA ARG A 19 1.72 0.91 -14.12
C ARG A 19 0.62 0.28 -13.28
N ALA A 20 0.39 0.82 -12.08
CA ALA A 20 -0.67 0.33 -11.21
C ALA A 20 -2.04 0.69 -11.75
N ALA A 21 -2.26 1.95 -12.10
CA ALA A 21 -3.58 2.45 -12.49
C ALA A 21 -4.05 1.89 -13.83
N TYR A 22 -3.18 1.88 -14.83
CA TYR A 22 -3.54 1.49 -16.19
C TYR A 22 -3.02 0.12 -16.57
N GLY A 23 -1.83 -0.23 -16.14
CA GLY A 23 -1.26 -1.55 -16.41
C GLY A 23 -1.76 -2.64 -15.48
N LYS A 24 -2.47 -2.28 -14.42
CA LYS A 24 -2.98 -3.22 -13.42
C LYS A 24 -1.87 -4.04 -12.79
N GLU A 25 -0.69 -3.46 -12.70
CA GLU A 25 0.46 -4.10 -12.07
C GLU A 25 0.49 -3.77 -10.57
N ARG A 26 1.04 -4.69 -9.80
CA ARG A 26 1.31 -4.47 -8.39
C ARG A 26 2.79 -4.20 -8.24
N VAL A 27 3.14 -3.04 -7.70
CA VAL A 27 4.52 -2.62 -7.53
C VAL A 27 4.87 -2.66 -6.06
N VAL A 28 5.77 -3.55 -5.70
CA VAL A 28 6.24 -3.68 -4.32
C VAL A 28 7.46 -2.77 -4.14
N VAL A 29 7.38 -1.91 -3.15
CA VAL A 29 8.46 -0.96 -2.83
C VAL A 29 9.30 -1.54 -1.71
N ARG A 30 10.60 -1.59 -1.93
CA ARG A 30 11.56 -2.08 -0.95
C ARG A 30 12.42 -0.96 -0.42
N ARG A 31 12.77 -1.07 0.84
CA ARG A 31 13.68 -0.16 1.49
C ARG A 31 14.65 -0.98 2.33
N ARG A 32 15.96 -0.81 2.06
CA ARG A 32 17.01 -1.57 2.74
C ARG A 32 16.78 -3.07 2.67
N GLY A 33 16.38 -3.55 1.50
CA GLY A 33 16.15 -4.97 1.26
C GLY A 33 14.85 -5.53 1.85
N LYS A 34 14.02 -4.69 2.43
CA LYS A 34 12.74 -5.10 3.02
C LYS A 34 11.58 -4.53 2.23
N GLU A 35 10.54 -5.32 2.06
CA GLU A 35 9.30 -4.86 1.46
C GLU A 35 8.56 -4.00 2.49
N VAL A 36 8.33 -2.73 2.16
CA VAL A 36 7.73 -1.79 3.11
C VAL A 36 6.37 -1.27 2.67
N ALA A 37 6.07 -1.31 1.39
CA ALA A 37 4.82 -0.81 0.85
C ALA A 37 4.57 -1.40 -0.53
N ALA A 38 3.38 -1.15 -1.05
CA ALA A 38 3.07 -1.51 -2.42
C ALA A 38 2.17 -0.45 -3.04
N VAL A 39 2.35 -0.22 -4.33
CA VAL A 39 1.44 0.58 -5.13
C VAL A 39 0.62 -0.40 -5.94
N VAL A 40 -0.69 -0.36 -5.77
CA VAL A 40 -1.60 -1.33 -6.37
C VAL A 40 -2.74 -0.61 -7.08
N PRO A 41 -3.39 -1.27 -8.07
CA PRO A 41 -4.59 -0.71 -8.67
C PRO A 41 -5.63 -0.41 -7.59
N ILE A 42 -6.41 0.64 -7.80
CA ILE A 42 -7.41 1.04 -6.80
C ILE A 42 -8.44 -0.07 -6.55
N GLU A 43 -8.68 -0.92 -7.52
CA GLU A 43 -9.59 -2.05 -7.39
C GLU A 43 -9.12 -3.02 -6.30
N ASP A 44 -7.80 -3.19 -6.17
CA ASP A 44 -7.23 -4.05 -5.15
C ASP A 44 -7.48 -3.50 -3.75
N LEU A 45 -7.36 -2.19 -3.59
CA LEU A 45 -7.64 -1.53 -2.32
C LEU A 45 -9.11 -1.69 -1.96
N ARG A 46 -9.99 -1.48 -2.93
CA ARG A 46 -11.44 -1.62 -2.70
C ARG A 46 -11.81 -3.04 -2.33
N LEU A 47 -11.17 -4.02 -2.97
CA LEU A 47 -11.37 -5.41 -2.62
C LEU A 47 -10.92 -5.69 -1.19
N LEU A 48 -9.78 -5.16 -0.80
CA LEU A 48 -9.26 -5.30 0.55
C LEU A 48 -10.21 -4.67 1.58
N GLU A 49 -10.72 -3.47 1.29
CA GLU A 49 -11.69 -2.80 2.14
C GLU A 49 -12.97 -3.63 2.29
N GLU A 50 -13.43 -4.21 1.20
CA GLU A 50 -14.61 -5.08 1.22
C GLU A 50 -14.37 -6.33 2.05
N LEU A 51 -13.19 -6.93 1.94
CA LEU A 51 -12.83 -8.09 2.76
C LEU A 51 -12.74 -7.72 4.24
N GLU A 52 -12.21 -6.56 4.55
CA GLU A 52 -12.17 -6.06 5.92
C GLU A 52 -13.58 -5.92 6.50
N ASP A 53 -14.50 -5.38 5.72
CA ASP A 53 -15.89 -5.23 6.13
C ASP A 53 -16.57 -6.58 6.37
N ARG A 54 -16.28 -7.56 5.52
CA ARG A 54 -16.84 -8.90 5.66
C ARG A 54 -16.27 -9.65 6.85
N VAL A 55 -15.04 -9.36 7.20
CA VAL A 55 -14.35 -9.96 8.34
C VAL A 55 -14.63 -9.14 9.62
N ASP A 56 -15.61 -8.28 9.58
CA ASP A 56 -16.08 -7.53 10.74
C ASP A 56 -16.75 -8.48 11.72
N LEU A 57 -15.98 -9.33 12.30
CA LEU A 57 -16.42 -10.29 13.27
C LEU A 57 -15.51 -10.15 14.45
N SER A 58 -16.09 -10.03 15.55
CA SER A 58 -15.55 -10.01 16.90
C SER A 58 -14.03 -9.83 17.04
N ASP A 59 -13.26 -10.87 16.90
CA ASP A 59 -11.80 -10.83 17.13
C ASP A 59 -11.07 -10.05 16.04
N ALA A 60 -11.50 -10.20 14.81
CA ALA A 60 -10.92 -9.48 13.69
C ALA A 60 -11.22 -7.98 13.80
N HIS A 61 -12.38 -7.63 14.32
CA HIS A 61 -12.77 -6.24 14.50
C HIS A 61 -11.82 -5.50 15.45
N ALA A 62 -11.45 -6.11 16.55
CA ALA A 62 -10.51 -5.50 17.48
C ALA A 62 -9.14 -5.30 16.86
N ALA A 63 -8.67 -6.27 16.10
CA ALA A 63 -7.39 -6.17 15.40
C ALA A 63 -7.41 -5.09 14.33
N LEU A 64 -8.50 -4.99 13.57
CA LEU A 64 -8.66 -3.97 12.54
C LEU A 64 -8.76 -2.58 13.15
N ALA A 65 -9.48 -2.43 14.26
CA ALA A 65 -9.59 -1.15 14.94
C ALA A 65 -8.22 -0.66 15.41
N GLU A 66 -7.41 -1.54 15.94
CA GLU A 66 -6.05 -1.22 16.34
C GLU A 66 -5.17 -0.87 15.14
N THR A 67 -5.29 -1.64 14.06
CA THR A 67 -4.59 -1.38 12.82
C THR A 67 -4.98 -0.03 12.24
N LYS A 68 -6.25 0.33 12.28
CA LYS A 68 -6.70 1.64 11.82
C LYS A 68 -6.14 2.77 12.65
N LYS A 69 -6.03 2.61 13.96
CA LYS A 69 -5.40 3.61 14.82
C LYS A 69 -3.94 3.81 14.48
N LYS A 70 -3.24 2.72 14.25
CA LYS A 70 -1.82 2.76 13.89
C LYS A 70 -1.60 3.04 12.43
N GLY A 71 -2.49 2.56 11.59
CA GLY A 71 -2.39 2.65 10.15
C GLY A 71 -3.19 3.77 9.52
N ALA A 72 -3.91 4.55 10.31
CA ALA A 72 -4.59 5.75 9.82
C ALA A 72 -3.58 6.85 9.52
N ARG A 73 -2.42 6.43 9.07
CA ARG A 73 -1.39 7.33 8.60
C ARG A 73 -1.82 7.89 7.25
N SER A 74 -1.66 9.19 7.10
CA SER A 74 -1.89 9.82 5.83
C SER A 74 -0.93 9.27 4.79
N LEU A 75 -1.30 9.39 3.54
CA LEU A 75 -0.39 9.03 2.44
C LEU A 75 0.93 9.80 2.57
N GLU A 76 0.87 11.05 2.99
CA GLU A 76 2.06 11.86 3.23
C GLU A 76 2.99 11.24 4.24
N SER A 77 2.45 10.71 5.32
CA SER A 77 3.24 10.04 6.35
C SER A 77 3.93 8.80 5.79
N ILE A 78 3.22 8.02 5.00
CA ILE A 78 3.77 6.83 4.36
C ILE A 78 4.88 7.21 3.37
N LEU A 79 4.63 8.22 2.56
CA LEU A 79 5.62 8.71 1.60
C LEU A 79 6.87 9.20 2.31
N LYS A 80 6.71 9.88 3.42
CA LYS A 80 7.82 10.37 4.23
C LYS A 80 8.65 9.21 4.77
N ASP A 81 8.00 8.16 5.26
CA ASP A 81 8.68 6.98 5.77
C ASP A 81 9.47 6.27 4.66
N LEU A 82 8.99 6.35 3.44
CA LEU A 82 9.67 5.81 2.26
C LEU A 82 10.77 6.73 1.73
N GLY A 83 10.90 7.92 2.27
CA GLY A 83 11.86 8.91 1.80
C GLY A 83 11.41 9.61 0.52
N LEU A 84 10.12 9.68 0.30
CA LEU A 84 9.56 10.29 -0.91
C LEU A 84 9.14 11.77 -0.71
#